data_3749c09a1c369fb11b6688e9a55629d6
#
_entry.id   3749c09a1c369fb11b6688e9a55629d6
#
_cell.length_a   1.000
_cell.length_b   1.000
_cell.length_c   1.000
_cell.angle_alpha   90.00
_cell.angle_beta   90.00
_cell.angle_gamma   90.00
#
_symmetry.space_group_name_H-M   'P 1'
#
loop_
_entity.id
_entity.type
_entity.pdbx_description
1 polymer ?
#
loop_
_entity_poly.entity_id
_entity_poly.type
_entity_poly.pdbx_seq_one_letter_code
_entity_poly.pdbx_strand_id
1 'polypeptide(L)'
;MVFLAVAIAGTVIQPTMIKSLQNRIAVLLGLLTIWFMMCIPFSVHRGGSVRMLMGYWLTTIMGCFCVMVIGQHLFSIRRLLYAIVAGVLLVMLLGMATSSNPELRNVLGGMNNPNLYGQQLLYALPFLFIPVFLHGLFSFRGLVASAGSALILLKVVFTGSRASFLAIAVVLALLFLRMTFMNRMVMAAASLPTLVIVYMLMPQLAKDRYATILLSNGETVQSIDAVGAMQSAESRKIHFQQSIELTLRNPVFGVGPGMFPVASADYSVDIGEKAYWKETHNTYSQISSESGFPGFLLYIGMLAATIMAQRKTMALARGAPNHSPLAECGIIAFCLFLSTAATIVNGTFSSIGYQIYFPLLGAFSIAVLQLATQITDAARSQQATVRPQQRQPQPSPPKDLRPLAYPRGRVAGNFAE
;
A
#
# COMPACT_ATOMS: atom_id res chain seq x y z
N MET A 1 -19.81 7.86 21.85
CA MET A 1 -20.63 7.25 20.78
C MET A 1 -21.53 8.25 20.06
N VAL A 2 -22.38 9.02 20.74
CA VAL A 2 -23.31 9.98 20.11
C VAL A 2 -22.56 11.08 19.35
N PHE A 3 -21.53 11.71 19.93
CA PHE A 3 -20.70 12.72 19.25
C PHE A 3 -20.00 12.19 17.99
N LEU A 4 -19.55 10.94 18.01
CA LEU A 4 -18.96 10.29 16.86
C LEU A 4 -20.00 10.05 15.75
N ALA A 5 -21.19 9.61 16.11
CA ALA A 5 -22.30 9.42 15.17
C ALA A 5 -22.76 10.76 14.54
N VAL A 6 -22.84 11.82 15.32
CA VAL A 6 -23.19 13.19 14.83
C VAL A 6 -22.07 13.74 13.92
N ALA A 7 -20.80 13.56 14.30
CA ALA A 7 -19.68 13.96 13.46
C ALA A 7 -19.66 13.17 12.13
N ILE A 8 -19.92 11.85 12.18
CA ILE A 8 -20.06 11.00 11.00
C ILE A 8 -21.23 11.48 10.12
N ALA A 9 -22.41 11.72 10.70
CA ALA A 9 -23.57 12.20 9.96
C ALA A 9 -23.31 13.56 9.30
N GLY A 10 -22.67 14.51 10.01
CA GLY A 10 -22.32 15.82 9.46
C GLY A 10 -21.30 15.77 8.33
N THR A 11 -20.37 14.80 8.34
CA THR A 11 -19.36 14.65 7.29
C THR A 11 -19.88 13.89 6.07
N VAL A 12 -20.82 12.97 6.24
CA VAL A 12 -21.42 12.19 5.13
C VAL A 12 -22.21 13.08 4.17
N ILE A 13 -22.75 14.20 4.65
CA ILE A 13 -23.54 15.16 3.84
C ILE A 13 -22.64 16.01 2.93
N GLN A 14 -21.33 16.04 3.14
CA GLN A 14 -20.44 16.83 2.28
C GLN A 14 -20.34 16.21 0.86
N PRO A 15 -20.44 17.04 -0.22
CA PRO A 15 -20.37 16.54 -1.59
C PRO A 15 -19.09 15.77 -1.91
N THR A 16 -17.98 16.12 -1.26
CA THR A 16 -16.68 15.44 -1.38
C THR A 16 -16.74 14.02 -0.84
N MET A 17 -17.43 13.82 0.29
CA MET A 17 -17.58 12.51 0.90
C MET A 17 -18.51 11.60 0.08
N ILE A 18 -19.59 12.15 -0.49
CA ILE A 18 -20.48 11.40 -1.39
C ILE A 18 -19.68 10.88 -2.60
N LYS A 19 -18.83 11.72 -3.21
CA LYS A 19 -17.93 11.29 -4.30
C LYS A 19 -16.95 10.20 -3.86
N SER A 20 -16.43 10.27 -2.63
CA SER A 20 -15.56 9.23 -2.08
C SER A 20 -16.30 7.89 -1.93
N LEU A 21 -17.53 7.91 -1.42
CA LEU A 21 -18.37 6.71 -1.26
C LEU A 21 -18.82 6.11 -2.60
N GLN A 22 -18.99 6.94 -3.64
CA GLN A 22 -19.32 6.47 -5.01
C GLN A 22 -18.10 5.90 -5.75
N ASN A 23 -16.90 6.00 -5.19
CA ASN A 23 -15.72 5.40 -5.79
C ASN A 23 -15.83 3.87 -5.81
N ARG A 24 -15.39 3.25 -6.92
CA ARG A 24 -15.46 1.79 -7.10
C ARG A 24 -14.85 1.01 -5.93
N ILE A 25 -13.78 1.51 -5.32
CA ILE A 25 -13.13 0.86 -4.16
C ILE A 25 -14.08 0.87 -2.96
N ALA A 26 -14.70 2.01 -2.66
CA ALA A 26 -15.63 2.14 -1.54
C ALA A 26 -16.90 1.29 -1.75
N VAL A 27 -17.42 1.27 -2.98
CA VAL A 27 -18.58 0.42 -3.35
C VAL A 27 -18.23 -1.06 -3.16
N LEU A 28 -17.08 -1.52 -3.67
CA LEU A 28 -16.65 -2.91 -3.53
C LEU A 28 -16.39 -3.27 -2.06
N LEU A 29 -15.83 -2.36 -1.26
CA LEU A 29 -15.66 -2.56 0.18
C LEU A 29 -17.02 -2.67 0.91
N GLY A 30 -17.99 -1.84 0.53
CA GLY A 30 -19.36 -1.92 1.03
C GLY A 30 -20.05 -3.24 0.66
N LEU A 31 -19.97 -3.64 -0.60
CA LEU A 31 -20.52 -4.91 -1.08
C LEU A 31 -19.85 -6.11 -0.39
N LEU A 32 -18.53 -6.09 -0.20
CA LEU A 32 -17.79 -7.12 0.52
C LEU A 32 -18.24 -7.20 1.98
N THR A 33 -18.49 -6.05 2.62
CA THR A 33 -19.01 -5.99 4.00
C THR A 33 -20.39 -6.63 4.10
N ILE A 34 -21.29 -6.27 3.19
CA ILE A 34 -22.64 -6.88 3.10
C ILE A 34 -22.52 -8.38 2.87
N TRP A 35 -21.64 -8.79 1.95
CA TRP A 35 -21.42 -10.21 1.67
C TRP A 35 -20.93 -10.99 2.90
N PHE A 36 -19.96 -10.47 3.63
CA PHE A 36 -19.50 -11.10 4.88
C PHE A 36 -20.62 -11.24 5.92
N MET A 37 -21.51 -10.25 6.02
CA MET A 37 -22.70 -10.36 6.88
C MET A 37 -23.64 -11.45 6.39
N MET A 38 -23.83 -11.59 5.07
CA MET A 38 -24.67 -12.63 4.49
C MET A 38 -24.09 -14.05 4.67
N CYS A 39 -22.78 -14.18 4.86
CA CYS A 39 -22.15 -15.48 5.15
C CYS A 39 -22.39 -15.96 6.60
N ILE A 40 -22.73 -15.07 7.56
CA ILE A 40 -22.89 -15.43 8.98
C ILE A 40 -23.95 -16.54 9.20
N PRO A 41 -25.16 -16.50 8.63
CA PRO A 41 -26.18 -17.53 8.83
C PRO A 41 -25.71 -18.93 8.41
N PHE A 42 -24.82 -19.00 7.43
CA PHE A 42 -24.29 -20.25 6.84
C PHE A 42 -22.95 -20.68 7.45
N SER A 43 -22.43 -19.91 8.41
CA SER A 43 -21.16 -20.20 9.07
C SER A 43 -21.22 -21.45 9.94
N VAL A 44 -20.13 -22.24 9.94
CA VAL A 44 -19.96 -23.41 10.84
C VAL A 44 -20.01 -23.01 12.31
N HIS A 45 -19.61 -21.76 12.64
CA HIS A 45 -19.75 -21.22 14.00
C HIS A 45 -20.15 -19.73 13.95
N ARG A 46 -21.46 -19.47 13.94
CA ARG A 46 -22.07 -18.14 13.76
C ARG A 46 -21.53 -17.09 14.73
N GLY A 47 -21.44 -17.44 16.03
CA GLY A 47 -20.93 -16.54 17.06
C GLY A 47 -19.47 -16.14 16.85
N GLY A 48 -18.64 -17.04 16.34
CA GLY A 48 -17.26 -16.77 15.95
C GLY A 48 -17.17 -15.78 14.79
N SER A 49 -17.97 -15.99 13.74
CA SER A 49 -18.02 -15.07 12.60
C SER A 49 -18.49 -13.66 12.97
N VAL A 50 -19.51 -13.54 13.85
CA VAL A 50 -19.94 -12.25 14.38
C VAL A 50 -18.80 -11.57 15.14
N ARG A 51 -18.10 -12.30 16.02
CA ARG A 51 -16.96 -11.77 16.79
C ARG A 51 -15.83 -11.30 15.88
N MET A 52 -15.54 -12.06 14.82
CA MET A 52 -14.56 -11.72 13.81
C MET A 52 -14.92 -10.41 13.11
N LEU A 53 -16.15 -10.25 12.63
CA LEU A 53 -16.59 -9.04 11.95
C LEU A 53 -16.62 -7.84 12.89
N MET A 54 -17.09 -7.97 14.12
CA MET A 54 -17.14 -6.88 15.09
C MET A 54 -15.74 -6.47 15.59
N GLY A 55 -14.85 -7.43 15.81
CA GLY A 55 -13.52 -7.17 16.36
C GLY A 55 -12.53 -6.64 15.34
N TYR A 56 -12.51 -7.18 14.13
CA TYR A 56 -11.49 -6.85 13.11
C TYR A 56 -12.06 -6.06 11.93
N TRP A 57 -13.15 -6.52 11.32
CA TRP A 57 -13.66 -5.90 10.11
C TRP A 57 -14.31 -4.55 10.36
N LEU A 58 -15.09 -4.39 11.42
CA LEU A 58 -15.71 -3.11 11.76
C LEU A 58 -14.65 -2.04 12.07
N THR A 59 -13.59 -2.36 12.80
CA THR A 59 -12.47 -1.45 13.04
C THR A 59 -11.75 -1.07 11.74
N THR A 60 -11.62 -2.00 10.81
CA THR A 60 -11.08 -1.76 9.47
C THR A 60 -11.95 -0.76 8.70
N ILE A 61 -13.27 -0.97 8.65
CA ILE A 61 -14.21 -0.05 7.98
C ILE A 61 -14.18 1.34 8.62
N MET A 62 -14.17 1.43 9.95
CA MET A 62 -14.05 2.71 10.66
C MET A 62 -12.74 3.43 10.31
N GLY A 63 -11.62 2.72 10.26
CA GLY A 63 -10.33 3.27 9.85
C GLY A 63 -10.36 3.81 8.42
N CYS A 64 -10.95 3.07 7.47
CA CYS A 64 -11.12 3.52 6.10
C CYS A 64 -11.99 4.78 6.01
N PHE A 65 -13.09 4.82 6.76
CA PHE A 65 -13.97 5.97 6.82
C PHE A 65 -13.23 7.20 7.39
N CYS A 66 -12.47 7.05 8.48
CA CYS A 66 -11.64 8.13 9.03
C CYS A 66 -10.65 8.68 8.01
N VAL A 67 -9.97 7.81 7.24
CA VAL A 67 -9.07 8.27 6.18
C VAL A 67 -9.79 9.03 5.10
N MET A 68 -10.97 8.59 4.66
CA MET A 68 -11.77 9.30 3.65
C MET A 68 -12.27 10.67 4.15
N VAL A 69 -12.61 10.79 5.44
CA VAL A 69 -13.05 12.06 6.05
C VAL A 69 -11.88 13.03 6.24
N ILE A 70 -10.79 12.58 6.84
CA ILE A 70 -9.64 13.43 7.17
C ILE A 70 -8.78 13.72 5.92
N GLY A 71 -8.74 12.78 4.97
CA GLY A 71 -7.92 12.83 3.76
C GLY A 71 -8.43 13.77 2.65
N GLN A 72 -9.21 14.82 3.00
CA GLN A 72 -9.73 15.79 2.03
C GLN A 72 -8.66 16.79 1.52
N HIS A 73 -7.53 16.89 2.22
CA HIS A 73 -6.42 17.77 1.87
C HIS A 73 -5.10 16.99 1.81
N LEU A 74 -4.23 17.37 0.89
CA LEU A 74 -2.91 16.75 0.70
C LEU A 74 -2.08 16.74 2.00
N PHE A 75 -2.13 17.83 2.75
CA PHE A 75 -1.46 17.96 4.03
C PHE A 75 -1.96 16.95 5.07
N SER A 76 -3.27 16.70 5.13
CA SER A 76 -3.87 15.71 6.03
C SER A 76 -3.47 14.29 5.66
N ILE A 77 -3.48 13.94 4.37
CA ILE A 77 -3.05 12.63 3.88
C ILE A 77 -1.60 12.38 4.28
N ARG A 78 -0.71 13.35 4.04
CA ARG A 78 0.70 13.24 4.39
C ARG A 78 0.91 13.04 5.90
N ARG A 79 0.18 13.78 6.74
CA ARG A 79 0.22 13.62 8.20
C ARG A 79 -0.24 12.22 8.64
N LEU A 80 -1.32 11.71 8.06
CA LEU A 80 -1.80 10.37 8.37
C LEU A 80 -0.78 9.29 7.99
N LEU A 81 -0.16 9.40 6.81
CA LEU A 81 0.89 8.46 6.37
C LEU A 81 2.12 8.53 7.29
N TYR A 82 2.53 9.73 7.70
CA TYR A 82 3.64 9.88 8.65
C TYR A 82 3.28 9.40 10.06
N ALA A 83 2.03 9.53 10.48
CA ALA A 83 1.57 8.96 11.74
C ALA A 83 1.63 7.42 11.74
N ILE A 84 1.29 6.78 10.61
CA ILE A 84 1.46 5.33 10.44
C ILE A 84 2.94 4.95 10.57
N VAL A 85 3.82 5.66 9.87
CA VAL A 85 5.27 5.43 9.95
C VAL A 85 5.78 5.61 11.37
N ALA A 86 5.40 6.71 12.03
CA ALA A 86 5.82 7.00 13.41
C ALA A 86 5.35 5.89 14.38
N GLY A 87 4.10 5.44 14.23
CA GLY A 87 3.56 4.33 15.03
C GLY A 87 4.33 3.03 14.82
N VAL A 88 4.63 2.68 13.58
CA VAL A 88 5.41 1.47 13.25
C VAL A 88 6.84 1.57 13.76
N LEU A 89 7.51 2.72 13.60
CA LEU A 89 8.86 2.94 14.14
C LEU A 89 8.87 2.90 15.67
N LEU A 90 7.88 3.51 16.33
CA LEU A 90 7.76 3.46 17.79
C LEU A 90 7.59 2.02 18.30
N VAL A 91 6.69 1.25 17.69
CA VAL A 91 6.50 -0.17 18.05
C VAL A 91 7.79 -0.96 17.81
N MET A 92 8.50 -0.68 16.73
CA MET A 92 9.78 -1.32 16.42
C MET A 92 10.84 -0.99 17.47
N LEU A 93 11.00 0.30 17.84
CA LEU A 93 11.98 0.75 18.84
C LEU A 93 11.66 0.22 20.23
N LEU A 94 10.39 0.26 20.64
CA LEU A 94 9.94 -0.35 21.90
C LEU A 94 10.26 -1.85 21.93
N GLY A 95 10.05 -2.55 20.80
CA GLY A 95 10.40 -3.95 20.67
C GLY A 95 11.87 -4.23 20.86
N MET A 96 12.71 -3.38 20.35
CA MET A 96 14.15 -3.49 20.55
C MET A 96 14.57 -3.20 22.00
N ALA A 97 13.91 -2.24 22.66
CA ALA A 97 14.24 -1.83 24.02
C ALA A 97 13.76 -2.84 25.10
N THR A 98 12.62 -3.53 24.86
CA THR A 98 12.03 -4.45 25.84
C THR A 98 12.49 -5.90 25.68
N SER A 99 13.24 -6.20 24.64
CA SER A 99 13.75 -7.53 24.38
C SER A 99 14.94 -7.87 25.26
N SER A 100 14.76 -8.85 26.11
CA SER A 100 15.82 -9.40 26.98
C SER A 100 16.71 -10.43 26.28
N ASN A 101 16.32 -10.90 25.09
CA ASN A 101 17.07 -11.94 24.38
C ASN A 101 17.22 -11.59 22.89
N PRO A 102 18.43 -11.18 22.43
CA PRO A 102 18.69 -10.76 21.05
C PRO A 102 18.53 -11.90 20.03
N GLU A 103 18.60 -13.16 20.46
CA GLU A 103 18.44 -14.33 19.59
C GLU A 103 16.96 -14.67 19.35
N LEU A 104 16.07 -14.30 20.28
CA LEU A 104 14.64 -14.45 20.05
C LEU A 104 14.17 -13.42 19.03
N ARG A 105 13.38 -13.86 18.08
CA ARG A 105 12.69 -13.07 17.05
C ARG A 105 11.71 -12.10 17.72
N ASN A 106 12.25 -11.06 18.31
CA ASN A 106 11.51 -10.15 19.17
C ASN A 106 10.39 -9.47 18.43
N VAL A 107 9.22 -9.92 18.75
CA VAL A 107 7.96 -9.42 18.24
C VAL A 107 7.22 -8.83 19.43
N LEU A 108 7.01 -7.53 19.39
CA LEU A 108 6.39 -6.79 20.47
C LEU A 108 4.87 -7.01 20.49
N GLY A 109 4.28 -6.96 21.68
CA GLY A 109 2.84 -6.82 21.84
C GLY A 109 2.01 -8.03 21.42
N GLY A 110 2.49 -9.25 21.66
CA GLY A 110 1.73 -10.47 21.36
C GLY A 110 1.80 -10.93 19.90
N MET A 111 2.54 -10.22 19.05
CA MET A 111 2.81 -10.66 17.68
C MET A 111 3.93 -11.69 17.63
N ASN A 112 3.64 -12.92 18.06
CA ASN A 112 4.61 -14.03 17.98
C ASN A 112 4.88 -14.50 16.55
N ASN A 113 4.36 -13.78 15.52
CA ASN A 113 4.51 -14.15 14.12
C ASN A 113 5.44 -13.19 13.38
N PRO A 114 6.68 -13.61 13.02
CA PRO A 114 7.65 -12.76 12.33
C PRO A 114 7.21 -12.35 10.92
N ASN A 115 6.31 -13.11 10.28
CA ASN A 115 5.77 -12.71 8.97
C ASN A 115 4.83 -11.50 9.10
N LEU A 116 3.95 -11.48 10.10
CA LEU A 116 3.06 -10.34 10.36
C LEU A 116 3.85 -9.11 10.78
N TYR A 117 4.89 -9.29 11.59
CA TYR A 117 5.77 -8.17 11.99
C TYR A 117 6.53 -7.60 10.79
N GLY A 118 7.17 -8.44 9.99
CA GLY A 118 7.86 -8.01 8.77
C GLY A 118 6.90 -7.33 7.79
N GLN A 119 5.66 -7.80 7.70
CA GLN A 119 4.61 -7.17 6.89
C GLN A 119 4.24 -5.77 7.38
N GLN A 120 4.07 -5.54 8.68
CA GLN A 120 3.80 -4.21 9.23
C GLN A 120 4.92 -3.22 8.90
N LEU A 121 6.18 -3.66 9.05
CA LEU A 121 7.33 -2.86 8.70
C LEU A 121 7.34 -2.49 7.21
N LEU A 122 7.08 -3.47 6.33
CA LEU A 122 7.04 -3.26 4.88
C LEU A 122 5.82 -2.47 4.41
N TYR A 123 4.72 -2.51 5.15
CA TYR A 123 3.55 -1.67 4.88
C TYR A 123 3.89 -0.18 5.02
N ALA A 124 4.68 0.19 6.02
CA ALA A 124 5.05 1.57 6.31
C ALA A 124 6.28 2.06 5.52
N LEU A 125 7.18 1.16 5.13
CA LEU A 125 8.45 1.48 4.48
C LEU A 125 8.32 2.44 3.28
N PRO A 126 7.41 2.22 2.31
CA PRO A 126 7.29 3.11 1.15
C PRO A 126 6.91 4.55 1.49
N PHE A 127 6.26 4.78 2.63
CA PHE A 127 5.87 6.13 3.03
C PHE A 127 7.08 6.97 3.52
N LEU A 128 8.16 6.33 3.93
CA LEU A 128 9.44 6.99 4.18
C LEU A 128 10.13 7.50 2.89
N PHE A 129 9.76 6.98 1.73
CA PHE A 129 10.28 7.49 0.47
C PHE A 129 9.65 8.83 0.05
N ILE A 130 8.48 9.20 0.61
CA ILE A 130 7.81 10.47 0.30
C ILE A 130 8.73 11.68 0.57
N PRO A 131 9.33 11.87 1.77
CA PRO A 131 10.25 12.98 2.01
C PRO A 131 11.49 12.95 1.12
N VAL A 132 12.00 11.75 0.79
CA VAL A 132 13.16 11.59 -0.10
C VAL A 132 12.84 12.09 -1.51
N PHE A 133 11.67 11.73 -2.05
CA PHE A 133 11.23 12.16 -3.38
C PHE A 133 10.87 13.65 -3.43
N LEU A 134 10.31 14.21 -2.34
CA LEU A 134 9.91 15.62 -2.28
C LEU A 134 11.07 16.58 -2.03
N HIS A 135 12.02 16.21 -1.18
CA HIS A 135 13.06 17.12 -0.69
C HIS A 135 14.47 16.73 -1.11
N GLY A 136 14.63 15.57 -1.75
CA GLY A 136 15.94 14.99 -2.09
C GLY A 136 16.60 14.23 -0.94
N LEU A 137 17.51 13.31 -1.30
CA LEU A 137 18.19 12.41 -0.38
C LEU A 137 19.03 13.18 0.67
N PHE A 138 19.72 14.23 0.26
CA PHE A 138 20.66 14.99 1.11
C PHE A 138 20.00 16.10 1.94
N SER A 139 18.67 16.29 1.83
CA SER A 139 17.96 17.17 2.75
C SER A 139 17.87 16.54 4.15
N PHE A 140 17.75 17.35 5.20
CA PHE A 140 17.58 16.83 6.56
C PHE A 140 16.42 15.84 6.66
N ARG A 141 15.27 16.15 6.03
CA ARG A 141 14.10 15.27 5.98
C ARG A 141 14.37 13.98 5.18
N GLY A 142 15.09 14.09 4.09
CA GLY A 142 15.50 12.94 3.27
C GLY A 142 16.47 12.03 4.03
N LEU A 143 17.45 12.58 4.75
CA LEU A 143 18.42 11.81 5.56
C LEU A 143 17.71 11.06 6.70
N VAL A 144 16.82 11.73 7.45
CA VAL A 144 16.03 11.08 8.52
C VAL A 144 15.16 9.96 7.96
N ALA A 145 14.49 10.20 6.84
CA ALA A 145 13.66 9.18 6.19
C ALA A 145 14.48 8.00 5.65
N SER A 146 15.67 8.27 5.10
CA SER A 146 16.58 7.22 4.63
C SER A 146 17.14 6.39 5.77
N ALA A 147 17.49 7.02 6.89
CA ALA A 147 17.92 6.31 8.10
C ALA A 147 16.80 5.43 8.67
N GLY A 148 15.55 5.94 8.73
CA GLY A 148 14.38 5.15 9.11
C GLY A 148 14.11 3.98 8.15
N SER A 149 14.27 4.19 6.85
CA SER A 149 14.14 3.15 5.83
C SER A 149 15.19 2.05 6.00
N ALA A 150 16.45 2.44 6.20
CA ALA A 150 17.54 1.50 6.43
C ALA A 150 17.29 0.66 7.70
N LEU A 151 16.84 1.30 8.78
CA LEU A 151 16.52 0.63 10.04
C LEU A 151 15.37 -0.38 9.87
N ILE A 152 14.29 0.00 9.17
CA ILE A 152 13.18 -0.91 8.84
C ILE A 152 13.69 -2.09 8.01
N LEU A 153 14.44 -1.84 6.93
CA LEU A 153 14.97 -2.90 6.06
C LEU A 153 15.85 -3.88 6.83
N LEU A 154 16.77 -3.37 7.65
CA LEU A 154 17.64 -4.18 8.48
C LEU A 154 16.81 -5.06 9.44
N LYS A 155 15.80 -4.46 10.10
CA LYS A 155 14.95 -5.20 11.04
C LYS A 155 14.11 -6.27 10.34
N VAL A 156 13.57 -5.98 9.14
CA VAL A 156 12.82 -6.97 8.35
C VAL A 156 13.72 -8.16 7.99
N VAL A 157 14.95 -7.92 7.54
CA VAL A 157 15.90 -8.99 7.22
C VAL A 157 16.20 -9.82 8.48
N PHE A 158 16.39 -9.20 9.64
CA PHE A 158 16.67 -9.91 10.90
C PHE A 158 15.48 -10.74 11.42
N THR A 159 14.23 -10.51 10.94
CA THR A 159 13.10 -11.41 11.28
C THR A 159 13.28 -12.81 10.69
N GLY A 160 14.13 -13.02 9.69
CA GLY A 160 14.25 -14.27 8.96
C GLY A 160 12.95 -14.70 8.25
N SER A 161 12.05 -13.74 7.94
CA SER A 161 10.82 -14.01 7.19
C SER A 161 11.08 -14.09 5.70
N ARG A 162 10.95 -15.28 5.11
CA ARG A 162 11.10 -15.51 3.66
C ARG A 162 10.08 -14.70 2.85
N ALA A 163 8.85 -14.58 3.35
CA ALA A 163 7.79 -13.79 2.72
C ALA A 163 8.15 -12.31 2.64
N SER A 164 8.64 -11.75 3.75
CA SER A 164 9.04 -10.35 3.81
C SER A 164 10.28 -10.07 2.96
N PHE A 165 11.21 -11.01 2.87
CA PHE A 165 12.36 -10.90 1.98
C PHE A 165 11.93 -10.82 0.51
N LEU A 166 11.00 -11.69 0.07
CA LEU A 166 10.43 -11.63 -1.28
C LEU A 166 9.69 -10.30 -1.53
N ALA A 167 8.96 -9.81 -0.54
CA ALA A 167 8.27 -8.52 -0.65
C ALA A 167 9.25 -7.33 -0.77
N ILE A 168 10.39 -7.35 -0.05
CA ILE A 168 11.47 -6.37 -0.25
C ILE A 168 11.99 -6.42 -1.69
N ALA A 169 12.27 -7.62 -2.20
CA ALA A 169 12.78 -7.79 -3.56
C ALA A 169 11.82 -7.17 -4.60
N VAL A 170 10.51 -7.39 -4.45
CA VAL A 170 9.48 -6.80 -5.33
C VAL A 170 9.45 -5.26 -5.20
N VAL A 171 9.50 -4.71 -3.98
CA VAL A 171 9.54 -3.25 -3.76
C VAL A 171 10.79 -2.64 -4.40
N LEU A 172 11.96 -3.24 -4.20
CA LEU A 172 13.21 -2.76 -4.79
C LEU A 172 13.21 -2.87 -6.31
N ALA A 173 12.66 -3.96 -6.87
CA ALA A 173 12.49 -4.10 -8.32
C ALA A 173 11.60 -3.00 -8.92
N LEU A 174 10.46 -2.71 -8.29
CA LEU A 174 9.56 -1.65 -8.72
C LEU A 174 10.18 -0.25 -8.60
N LEU A 175 10.97 0.00 -7.55
CA LEU A 175 11.78 1.22 -7.41
C LEU A 175 12.81 1.32 -8.53
N PHE A 176 13.57 0.25 -8.77
CA PHE A 176 14.58 0.17 -9.82
C PHE A 176 14.01 0.48 -11.20
N LEU A 177 12.85 -0.07 -11.54
CA LEU A 177 12.19 0.17 -12.81
C LEU A 177 11.80 1.64 -13.01
N ARG A 178 11.55 2.40 -11.93
CA ARG A 178 11.18 3.81 -11.99
C ARG A 178 12.36 4.79 -11.95
N MET A 179 13.53 4.33 -11.55
CA MET A 179 14.73 5.17 -11.45
C MET A 179 15.29 5.54 -12.82
N THR A 180 15.97 6.70 -12.88
CA THR A 180 16.80 7.08 -14.04
C THR A 180 17.97 6.11 -14.21
N PHE A 181 18.55 6.03 -15.41
CA PHE A 181 19.67 5.12 -15.67
C PHE A 181 20.84 5.31 -14.70
N MET A 182 21.22 6.56 -14.41
CA MET A 182 22.30 6.85 -13.45
C MET A 182 22.00 6.33 -12.04
N ASN A 183 20.76 6.57 -11.55
CA ASN A 183 20.35 6.07 -10.23
C ASN A 183 20.28 4.53 -10.17
N ARG A 184 19.93 3.87 -11.29
CA ARG A 184 20.00 2.40 -11.39
C ARG A 184 21.41 1.89 -11.25
N MET A 185 22.39 2.52 -11.92
CA MET A 185 23.81 2.16 -11.81
C MET A 185 24.32 2.33 -10.39
N VAL A 186 23.99 3.45 -9.72
CA VAL A 186 24.35 3.70 -8.32
C VAL A 186 23.74 2.63 -7.41
N MET A 187 22.44 2.33 -7.58
CA MET A 187 21.76 1.32 -6.77
C MET A 187 22.37 -0.09 -7.01
N ALA A 188 22.67 -0.44 -8.25
CA ALA A 188 23.30 -1.70 -8.58
C ALA A 188 24.71 -1.80 -7.98
N ALA A 189 25.53 -0.74 -8.08
CA ALA A 189 26.86 -0.71 -7.48
C ALA A 189 26.83 -0.79 -5.95
N ALA A 190 25.86 -0.12 -5.32
CA ALA A 190 25.69 -0.14 -3.86
C ALA A 190 25.07 -1.45 -3.34
N SER A 191 24.40 -2.23 -4.18
CA SER A 191 23.69 -3.44 -3.75
C SER A 191 24.62 -4.51 -3.20
N LEU A 192 25.73 -4.81 -3.86
CA LEU A 192 26.66 -5.85 -3.44
C LEU A 192 27.33 -5.54 -2.09
N PRO A 193 27.95 -4.36 -1.87
CA PRO A 193 28.49 -4.00 -0.54
C PRO A 193 27.41 -4.04 0.55
N THR A 194 26.20 -3.54 0.26
CA THR A 194 25.09 -3.57 1.21
C THR A 194 24.69 -4.99 1.58
N LEU A 195 24.58 -5.89 0.61
CA LEU A 195 24.27 -7.31 0.86
C LEU A 195 25.32 -7.98 1.72
N VAL A 196 26.61 -7.72 1.46
CA VAL A 196 27.73 -8.24 2.28
C VAL A 196 27.65 -7.74 3.71
N ILE A 197 27.45 -6.43 3.92
CA ILE A 197 27.32 -5.85 5.25
C ILE A 197 26.11 -6.42 6.00
N VAL A 198 24.95 -6.49 5.33
CA VAL A 198 23.73 -7.07 5.91
C VAL A 198 23.93 -8.53 6.28
N TYR A 199 24.58 -9.33 5.42
CA TYR A 199 24.91 -10.72 5.72
C TYR A 199 25.85 -10.88 6.90
N MET A 200 26.88 -10.02 7.02
CA MET A 200 27.80 -10.01 8.18
C MET A 200 27.09 -9.67 9.49
N LEU A 201 26.18 -8.70 9.46
CA LEU A 201 25.43 -8.26 10.63
C LEU A 201 24.24 -9.18 10.99
N MET A 202 23.87 -10.10 10.08
CA MET A 202 22.71 -10.96 10.24
C MET A 202 22.93 -11.98 11.36
N PRO A 203 21.96 -12.13 12.31
CA PRO A 203 21.98 -13.22 13.29
C PRO A 203 22.02 -14.60 12.65
N GLN A 204 22.73 -15.56 13.28
CA GLN A 204 22.90 -16.90 12.75
C GLN A 204 21.56 -17.60 12.47
N LEU A 205 20.58 -17.43 13.37
CA LEU A 205 19.22 -17.92 13.21
C LEU A 205 18.55 -17.46 11.90
N ALA A 206 18.77 -16.21 11.47
CA ALA A 206 18.22 -15.70 10.22
C ALA A 206 18.99 -16.26 9.00
N LYS A 207 20.32 -16.42 9.12
CA LYS A 207 21.16 -17.06 8.07
C LYS A 207 20.69 -18.49 7.79
N ASP A 208 20.51 -19.30 8.83
CA ASP A 208 20.08 -20.69 8.70
C ASP A 208 18.72 -20.80 8.03
N ARG A 209 17.80 -19.87 8.33
CA ARG A 209 16.48 -19.84 7.70
C ARG A 209 16.52 -19.42 6.23
N TYR A 210 17.37 -18.49 5.84
CA TYR A 210 17.52 -18.12 4.44
C TYR A 210 18.26 -19.22 3.65
N ALA A 211 19.20 -19.94 4.29
CA ALA A 211 19.86 -21.10 3.68
C ALA A 211 18.85 -22.18 3.26
N THR A 212 17.75 -22.38 4.02
CA THR A 212 16.70 -23.35 3.63
C THR A 212 15.91 -22.97 2.37
N ILE A 213 16.09 -21.76 1.80
CA ILE A 213 15.53 -21.39 0.49
C ILE A 213 16.36 -22.01 -0.63
N LEU A 214 17.67 -22.12 -0.43
CA LEU A 214 18.63 -22.60 -1.42
C LEU A 214 18.83 -24.11 -1.35
N LEU A 215 18.64 -24.71 -0.17
CA LEU A 215 18.76 -26.16 0.05
C LEU A 215 17.48 -26.85 -0.41
N SER A 216 17.51 -27.31 -1.64
CA SER A 216 16.49 -28.19 -2.24
C SER A 216 16.70 -29.64 -1.80
N ASN A 217 15.67 -30.23 -1.15
CA ASN A 217 15.39 -31.65 -1.08
C ASN A 217 16.61 -32.62 -0.99
N GLY A 218 17.07 -32.96 0.21
CA GLY A 218 17.92 -34.15 0.42
C GLY A 218 19.17 -33.96 1.27
N GLU A 219 19.60 -32.75 1.57
CA GLU A 219 20.72 -32.55 2.49
C GLU A 219 20.23 -32.54 3.94
N THR A 220 20.87 -33.31 4.80
CA THR A 220 20.61 -33.43 6.22
C THR A 220 20.78 -32.07 6.90
N VAL A 221 19.70 -31.39 7.10
CA VAL A 221 19.67 -30.11 7.84
C VAL A 221 19.81 -30.41 9.33
N GLN A 222 21.00 -30.16 9.87
CA GLN A 222 21.35 -30.50 11.26
C GLN A 222 20.84 -29.51 12.31
N SER A 223 20.24 -28.38 11.93
CA SER A 223 19.75 -27.40 12.92
C SER A 223 18.26 -27.59 13.25
N ILE A 224 17.91 -27.53 14.54
CA ILE A 224 16.53 -27.62 15.05
C ILE A 224 15.63 -26.57 14.38
N ASP A 225 16.15 -25.38 14.09
CA ASP A 225 15.42 -24.29 13.44
C ASP A 225 15.12 -24.52 11.97
N ALA A 226 15.98 -25.23 11.26
CA ALA A 226 15.74 -25.61 9.88
C ALA A 226 14.68 -26.72 9.78
N VAL A 227 14.69 -27.69 10.70
CA VAL A 227 13.62 -28.69 10.83
C VAL A 227 12.27 -28.01 11.12
N GLY A 228 12.23 -27.05 12.06
CA GLY A 228 11.05 -26.25 12.34
C GLY A 228 10.56 -25.40 11.15
N ALA A 229 11.48 -24.92 10.31
CA ALA A 229 11.15 -24.20 9.07
C ALA A 229 10.52 -25.13 8.02
N MET A 230 11.01 -26.36 7.90
CA MET A 230 10.47 -27.38 6.99
C MET A 230 9.09 -27.84 7.44
N GLN A 231 8.91 -28.15 8.72
CA GLN A 231 7.59 -28.49 9.32
C GLN A 231 6.57 -27.36 9.14
N SER A 232 7.02 -26.11 9.29
CA SER A 232 6.16 -24.94 9.04
C SER A 232 5.77 -24.81 7.56
N ALA A 233 6.64 -25.17 6.62
CA ALA A 233 6.33 -25.14 5.19
C ALA A 233 5.33 -26.24 4.82
N GLU A 234 5.52 -27.46 5.34
CA GLU A 234 4.62 -28.60 5.11
C GLU A 234 3.22 -28.34 5.70
N SER A 235 3.16 -27.84 6.93
CA SER A 235 1.88 -27.42 7.55
C SER A 235 1.12 -26.39 6.70
N ARG A 236 1.82 -25.42 6.08
CA ARG A 236 1.17 -24.43 5.19
C ARG A 236 0.64 -25.08 3.92
N LYS A 237 1.33 -26.04 3.35
CA LYS A 237 0.88 -26.77 2.16
C LYS A 237 -0.42 -27.52 2.46
N ILE A 238 -0.48 -28.22 3.60
CA ILE A 238 -1.67 -28.93 4.05
C ILE A 238 -2.84 -27.96 4.23
N HIS A 239 -2.66 -26.86 4.97
CA HIS A 239 -3.76 -25.89 5.18
C HIS A 239 -4.17 -25.17 3.89
N PHE A 240 -3.25 -24.95 2.95
CA PHE A 240 -3.60 -24.42 1.66
C PHE A 240 -4.46 -25.40 0.85
N GLN A 241 -4.12 -26.70 0.83
CA GLN A 241 -4.93 -27.75 0.19
C GLN A 241 -6.31 -27.87 0.83
N GLN A 242 -6.39 -27.89 2.17
CA GLN A 242 -7.65 -27.89 2.92
C GLN A 242 -8.50 -26.65 2.62
N SER A 243 -7.87 -25.46 2.45
CA SER A 243 -8.61 -24.24 2.13
C SER A 243 -9.23 -24.27 0.73
N ILE A 244 -8.57 -24.91 -0.24
CA ILE A 244 -9.15 -25.15 -1.57
C ILE A 244 -10.32 -26.12 -1.48
N GLU A 245 -10.14 -27.24 -0.77
CA GLU A 245 -11.19 -28.25 -0.58
C GLU A 245 -12.44 -27.64 0.09
N LEU A 246 -12.24 -26.87 1.18
CA LEU A 246 -13.34 -26.20 1.87
C LEU A 246 -14.03 -25.13 0.98
N THR A 247 -13.28 -24.45 0.10
CA THR A 247 -13.85 -23.54 -0.89
C THR A 247 -14.75 -24.27 -1.89
N LEU A 248 -14.30 -25.44 -2.39
CA LEU A 248 -15.05 -26.23 -3.36
C LEU A 248 -16.28 -26.87 -2.73
N ARG A 249 -16.23 -27.27 -1.45
CA ARG A 249 -17.40 -27.80 -0.72
C ARG A 249 -18.42 -26.72 -0.36
N ASN A 250 -17.96 -25.48 -0.16
CA ASN A 250 -18.80 -24.34 0.23
C ASN A 250 -18.65 -23.15 -0.73
N PRO A 251 -18.99 -23.30 -2.04
CA PRO A 251 -18.55 -22.36 -3.07
C PRO A 251 -19.23 -20.98 -3.01
N VAL A 252 -20.39 -20.86 -2.37
CA VAL A 252 -21.16 -19.61 -2.32
C VAL A 252 -20.84 -18.82 -1.05
N PHE A 253 -21.12 -19.37 0.12
CA PHE A 253 -20.99 -18.62 1.37
C PHE A 253 -19.70 -18.92 2.16
N GLY A 254 -18.93 -19.93 1.73
CA GLY A 254 -17.79 -20.41 2.47
C GLY A 254 -18.16 -21.05 3.81
N VAL A 255 -17.15 -21.28 4.65
CA VAL A 255 -17.36 -21.83 6.01
C VAL A 255 -17.69 -20.76 7.05
N GLY A 256 -17.73 -19.51 6.65
CA GLY A 256 -18.00 -18.34 7.48
C GLY A 256 -16.75 -17.51 7.78
N PRO A 257 -16.88 -16.17 7.87
CA PRO A 257 -15.76 -15.25 8.13
C PRO A 257 -15.00 -15.61 9.41
N GLY A 258 -13.67 -15.82 9.29
CA GLY A 258 -12.79 -16.17 10.40
C GLY A 258 -12.91 -17.62 10.89
N MET A 259 -13.64 -18.49 10.19
CA MET A 259 -13.95 -19.84 10.66
C MET A 259 -13.14 -20.95 9.99
N PHE A 260 -12.19 -20.63 9.14
CA PHE A 260 -11.31 -21.64 8.54
C PHE A 260 -10.63 -22.54 9.58
N PRO A 261 -10.06 -22.04 10.71
CA PRO A 261 -9.40 -22.92 11.68
C PRO A 261 -10.34 -23.97 12.29
N VAL A 262 -11.61 -23.61 12.51
CA VAL A 262 -12.65 -24.52 13.01
C VAL A 262 -12.98 -25.57 11.95
N ALA A 263 -13.36 -25.12 10.76
CA ALA A 263 -13.76 -26.01 9.67
C ALA A 263 -12.61 -26.93 9.22
N SER A 264 -11.36 -26.47 9.24
CA SER A 264 -10.17 -27.26 8.92
C SER A 264 -9.91 -28.34 9.98
N ALA A 265 -10.13 -28.02 11.27
CA ALA A 265 -9.99 -28.99 12.35
C ALA A 265 -11.07 -30.10 12.24
N ASP A 266 -12.34 -29.72 12.03
CA ASP A 266 -13.44 -30.65 11.85
C ASP A 266 -13.21 -31.56 10.63
N TYR A 267 -12.79 -30.97 9.50
CA TYR A 267 -12.45 -31.70 8.29
C TYR A 267 -11.32 -32.72 8.52
N SER A 268 -10.27 -32.35 9.29
CA SER A 268 -9.17 -33.28 9.59
C SER A 268 -9.65 -34.46 10.41
N VAL A 269 -10.56 -34.24 11.38
CA VAL A 269 -11.17 -35.34 12.17
C VAL A 269 -12.00 -36.26 11.29
N ASP A 270 -12.80 -35.71 10.38
CA ASP A 270 -13.66 -36.50 9.47
C ASP A 270 -12.85 -37.43 8.54
N ILE A 271 -11.64 -37.06 8.17
CA ILE A 271 -10.74 -37.90 7.35
C ILE A 271 -9.80 -38.75 8.21
N GLY A 272 -9.95 -38.79 9.54
CA GLY A 272 -9.13 -39.58 10.45
C GLY A 272 -7.73 -39.00 10.73
N GLU A 273 -7.51 -37.73 10.44
CA GLU A 273 -6.26 -37.03 10.71
C GLU A 273 -6.32 -36.22 12.02
N LYS A 274 -5.15 -35.83 12.51
CA LYS A 274 -5.04 -35.00 13.71
C LYS A 274 -5.53 -33.57 13.41
N ALA A 275 -6.47 -33.09 14.24
CA ALA A 275 -6.95 -31.71 14.13
C ALA A 275 -5.88 -30.68 14.50
N TYR A 276 -5.75 -29.64 13.67
CA TYR A 276 -4.90 -28.49 13.91
C TYR A 276 -5.70 -27.19 13.73
N TRP A 277 -5.80 -26.39 14.78
CA TRP A 277 -6.49 -25.10 14.81
C TRP A 277 -5.55 -24.00 14.29
N LYS A 278 -5.25 -23.99 13.00
CA LYS A 278 -4.33 -23.03 12.37
C LYS A 278 -5.00 -22.29 11.22
N GLU A 279 -4.54 -21.09 10.97
CA GLU A 279 -4.96 -20.29 9.82
C GLU A 279 -4.40 -20.83 8.50
N THR A 280 -4.99 -20.41 7.37
CA THR A 280 -4.57 -20.81 6.01
C THR A 280 -3.14 -20.37 5.67
N HIS A 281 -2.60 -19.34 6.35
CA HIS A 281 -1.36 -18.65 6.00
C HIS A 281 -1.32 -18.12 4.56
N ASN A 282 -2.48 -17.90 3.96
CA ASN A 282 -2.67 -17.30 2.65
C ASN A 282 -3.99 -16.53 2.64
N THR A 283 -3.92 -15.23 2.40
CA THR A 283 -5.08 -14.33 2.42
C THR A 283 -6.13 -14.70 1.37
N TYR A 284 -5.69 -15.10 0.20
CA TYR A 284 -6.58 -15.36 -0.93
C TYR A 284 -7.39 -16.63 -0.71
N SER A 285 -6.74 -17.69 -0.26
CA SER A 285 -7.42 -18.93 0.09
C SER A 285 -8.21 -18.80 1.41
N GLN A 286 -7.80 -17.92 2.32
CA GLN A 286 -8.60 -17.56 3.49
C GLN A 286 -9.95 -16.98 3.07
N ILE A 287 -9.94 -15.94 2.24
CA ILE A 287 -11.18 -15.28 1.80
C ILE A 287 -12.06 -16.23 0.98
N SER A 288 -11.47 -17.04 0.08
CA SER A 288 -12.26 -17.97 -0.73
C SER A 288 -12.90 -19.08 0.12
N SER A 289 -12.18 -19.66 1.07
CA SER A 289 -12.74 -20.73 1.93
C SER A 289 -13.77 -20.20 2.94
N GLU A 290 -13.58 -18.98 3.43
CA GLU A 290 -14.42 -18.39 4.48
C GLU A 290 -15.65 -17.64 3.95
N SER A 291 -15.61 -17.12 2.71
CA SER A 291 -16.69 -16.33 2.12
C SER A 291 -17.10 -16.76 0.70
N GLY A 292 -16.59 -17.91 0.25
CA GLY A 292 -16.89 -18.48 -1.08
C GLY A 292 -16.31 -17.65 -2.24
N PHE A 293 -16.63 -18.08 -3.47
CA PHE A 293 -16.19 -17.39 -4.68
C PHE A 293 -16.69 -15.94 -4.80
N PRO A 294 -17.97 -15.61 -4.43
CA PRO A 294 -18.42 -14.22 -4.53
C PRO A 294 -17.63 -13.28 -3.63
N GLY A 295 -17.35 -13.66 -2.38
CA GLY A 295 -16.51 -12.87 -1.47
C GLY A 295 -15.08 -12.72 -1.98
N PHE A 296 -14.51 -13.79 -2.51
CA PHE A 296 -13.18 -13.78 -3.14
C PHE A 296 -13.12 -12.81 -4.33
N LEU A 297 -14.13 -12.87 -5.25
CA LEU A 297 -14.16 -11.97 -6.41
C LEU A 297 -14.32 -10.50 -6.01
N LEU A 298 -15.14 -10.19 -5.01
CA LEU A 298 -15.28 -8.84 -4.47
C LEU A 298 -13.95 -8.35 -3.86
N TYR A 299 -13.24 -9.21 -3.13
CA TYR A 299 -11.94 -8.88 -2.53
C TYR A 299 -10.87 -8.60 -3.59
N ILE A 300 -10.74 -9.46 -4.60
CA ILE A 300 -9.81 -9.26 -5.72
C ILE A 300 -10.20 -8.04 -6.55
N GLY A 301 -11.50 -7.83 -6.77
CA GLY A 301 -12.03 -6.64 -7.44
C GLY A 301 -11.65 -5.34 -6.71
N MET A 302 -11.75 -5.31 -5.37
CA MET A 302 -11.32 -4.18 -4.55
C MET A 302 -9.81 -3.92 -4.68
N LEU A 303 -9.01 -4.98 -4.66
CA LEU A 303 -7.56 -4.89 -4.83
C LEU A 303 -7.18 -4.34 -6.21
N ALA A 304 -7.80 -4.87 -7.27
CA ALA A 304 -7.60 -4.40 -8.64
C ALA A 304 -8.03 -2.93 -8.80
N ALA A 305 -9.17 -2.54 -8.25
CA ALA A 305 -9.64 -1.15 -8.27
C ALA A 305 -8.66 -0.21 -7.53
N THR A 306 -8.07 -0.66 -6.42
CA THR A 306 -7.04 0.09 -5.67
C THR A 306 -5.80 0.33 -6.53
N ILE A 307 -5.26 -0.70 -7.17
CA ILE A 307 -4.13 -0.59 -8.08
C ILE A 307 -4.46 0.35 -9.26
N MET A 308 -5.65 0.22 -9.84
CA MET A 308 -6.09 1.09 -10.94
C MET A 308 -6.18 2.56 -10.50
N ALA A 309 -6.68 2.85 -9.30
CA ALA A 309 -6.74 4.21 -8.76
C ALA A 309 -5.34 4.80 -8.56
N GLN A 310 -4.40 4.04 -8.01
CA GLN A 310 -3.01 4.44 -7.84
C GLN A 310 -2.34 4.73 -9.21
N ARG A 311 -2.52 3.84 -10.18
CA ARG A 311 -1.99 4.02 -11.54
C ARG A 311 -2.61 5.24 -12.25
N LYS A 312 -3.91 5.47 -12.07
CA LYS A 312 -4.61 6.65 -12.62
C LYS A 312 -4.06 7.93 -12.01
N THR A 313 -3.85 7.99 -10.69
CA THR A 313 -3.24 9.15 -10.02
C THR A 313 -1.83 9.42 -10.53
N MET A 314 -1.00 8.39 -10.66
CA MET A 314 0.35 8.52 -11.22
C MET A 314 0.31 9.00 -12.68
N ALA A 315 -0.69 8.60 -13.47
CA ALA A 315 -0.86 9.04 -14.85
C ALA A 315 -1.28 10.51 -14.92
N LEU A 316 -2.19 10.97 -14.08
CA LEU A 316 -2.60 12.39 -13.97
C LEU A 316 -1.42 13.29 -13.57
N ALA A 317 -0.54 12.79 -12.70
CA ALA A 317 0.64 13.54 -12.25
C ALA A 317 1.81 13.53 -13.26
N ARG A 318 1.70 12.78 -14.37
CA ARG A 318 2.77 12.67 -15.36
C ARG A 318 2.97 14.01 -16.07
N GLY A 319 4.18 14.55 -16.01
CA GLY A 319 4.52 15.86 -16.59
C GLY A 319 4.11 17.07 -15.73
N ALA A 320 3.57 16.85 -14.52
CA ALA A 320 3.31 17.94 -13.59
C ALA A 320 4.64 18.59 -13.16
N PRO A 321 4.67 19.94 -12.97
CA PRO A 321 5.85 20.64 -12.49
C PRO A 321 6.34 20.07 -11.17
N ASN A 322 7.66 19.98 -10.98
CA ASN A 322 8.26 19.56 -9.73
C ASN A 322 7.74 20.44 -8.58
N HIS A 323 7.54 19.83 -7.40
CA HIS A 323 6.98 20.48 -6.20
C HIS A 323 5.54 20.99 -6.34
N SER A 324 4.82 20.69 -7.45
CA SER A 324 3.40 20.99 -7.55
C SER A 324 2.57 20.01 -6.68
N PRO A 325 1.39 20.42 -6.19
CA PRO A 325 0.49 19.52 -5.46
C PRO A 325 0.12 18.26 -6.25
N LEU A 326 0.04 18.35 -7.59
CA LEU A 326 -0.26 17.22 -8.46
C LEU A 326 0.93 16.25 -8.55
N ALA A 327 2.17 16.76 -8.62
CA ALA A 327 3.37 15.90 -8.55
C ALA A 327 3.47 15.17 -7.21
N GLU A 328 3.13 15.84 -6.10
CA GLU A 328 3.08 15.24 -4.76
C GLU A 328 2.02 14.12 -4.69
N CYS A 329 0.82 14.32 -5.26
CA CYS A 329 -0.18 13.25 -5.39
C CYS A 329 0.39 12.02 -6.13
N GLY A 330 1.16 12.25 -7.20
CA GLY A 330 1.81 11.19 -7.96
C GLY A 330 2.85 10.40 -7.14
N ILE A 331 3.64 11.10 -6.33
CA ILE A 331 4.63 10.49 -5.42
C ILE A 331 3.93 9.65 -4.36
N ILE A 332 2.89 10.20 -3.70
CA ILE A 332 2.12 9.48 -2.69
C ILE A 332 1.46 8.23 -3.31
N ALA A 333 0.85 8.37 -4.49
CA ALA A 333 0.23 7.25 -5.19
C ALA A 333 1.24 6.15 -5.54
N PHE A 334 2.48 6.50 -5.88
CA PHE A 334 3.54 5.53 -6.10
C PHE A 334 3.97 4.83 -4.81
N CYS A 335 4.11 5.55 -3.70
CA CYS A 335 4.42 4.94 -2.41
C CYS A 335 3.28 4.02 -1.94
N LEU A 336 2.01 4.40 -2.16
CA LEU A 336 0.86 3.53 -1.93
C LEU A 336 0.91 2.27 -2.81
N PHE A 337 1.30 2.40 -4.08
CA PHE A 337 1.45 1.28 -4.99
C PHE A 337 2.54 0.30 -4.52
N LEU A 338 3.68 0.80 -4.06
CA LEU A 338 4.75 -0.03 -3.48
C LEU A 338 4.27 -0.78 -2.22
N SER A 339 3.55 -0.08 -1.32
CA SER A 339 2.96 -0.69 -0.13
C SER A 339 1.91 -1.74 -0.49
N THR A 340 1.08 -1.49 -1.52
CA THR A 340 0.11 -2.46 -2.04
C THR A 340 0.82 -3.69 -2.60
N ALA A 341 1.88 -3.52 -3.40
CA ALA A 341 2.66 -4.63 -3.94
C ALA A 341 3.31 -5.48 -2.82
N ALA A 342 3.91 -4.84 -1.81
CA ALA A 342 4.48 -5.53 -0.66
C ALA A 342 3.40 -6.33 0.10
N THR A 343 2.21 -5.73 0.29
CA THR A 343 1.10 -6.37 0.99
C THR A 343 0.52 -7.55 0.20
N ILE A 344 0.44 -7.45 -1.13
CA ILE A 344 0.05 -8.56 -2.02
C ILE A 344 0.99 -9.76 -1.82
N VAL A 345 2.30 -9.53 -1.87
CA VAL A 345 3.29 -10.59 -1.70
C VAL A 345 3.21 -11.19 -0.31
N ASN A 346 3.15 -10.37 0.75
CA ASN A 346 3.01 -10.90 2.10
C ASN A 346 1.68 -11.64 2.32
N GLY A 347 0.60 -11.21 1.67
CA GLY A 347 -0.71 -11.86 1.72
C GLY A 347 -0.72 -13.27 1.15
N THR A 348 0.22 -13.64 0.27
CA THR A 348 0.37 -15.03 -0.19
C THR A 348 0.93 -15.97 0.89
N PHE A 349 1.48 -15.40 1.97
CA PHE A 349 2.11 -16.18 3.05
C PHE A 349 1.53 -15.88 4.44
N SER A 350 0.47 -15.09 4.51
CA SER A 350 -0.16 -14.66 5.77
C SER A 350 -1.66 -14.52 5.61
N SER A 351 -2.43 -14.83 6.65
CA SER A 351 -3.89 -14.67 6.70
C SER A 351 -4.23 -13.27 7.20
N ILE A 352 -4.36 -12.31 6.30
CA ILE A 352 -4.63 -10.90 6.61
C ILE A 352 -5.91 -10.37 5.95
N GLY A 353 -6.76 -11.26 5.47
CA GLY A 353 -7.96 -10.92 4.69
C GLY A 353 -8.90 -9.94 5.38
N TYR A 354 -9.03 -10.01 6.69
CA TYR A 354 -9.90 -9.13 7.50
C TYR A 354 -9.15 -7.98 8.18
N GLN A 355 -7.83 -7.91 8.00
CA GLN A 355 -7.01 -6.88 8.61
C GLN A 355 -7.03 -5.58 7.79
N ILE A 356 -6.70 -4.48 8.45
CA ILE A 356 -6.80 -3.13 7.92
C ILE A 356 -5.93 -2.83 6.68
N TYR A 357 -4.93 -3.65 6.38
CA TYR A 357 -3.89 -3.33 5.41
C TYR A 357 -4.42 -2.98 4.00
N PHE A 358 -5.09 -3.92 3.32
CA PHE A 358 -5.61 -3.66 1.97
C PHE A 358 -6.72 -2.61 1.93
N PRO A 359 -7.74 -2.68 2.80
CA PRO A 359 -8.81 -1.67 2.79
C PRO A 359 -8.29 -0.26 3.03
N LEU A 360 -7.31 -0.09 3.94
CA LEU A 360 -6.75 1.23 4.26
C LEU A 360 -5.96 1.81 3.08
N LEU A 361 -5.18 0.99 2.34
CA LEU A 361 -4.53 1.41 1.09
C LEU A 361 -5.55 1.84 0.04
N GLY A 362 -6.70 1.16 -0.02
CA GLY A 362 -7.84 1.56 -0.85
C GLY A 362 -8.37 2.94 -0.46
N ALA A 363 -8.61 3.18 0.82
CA ALA A 363 -9.11 4.47 1.32
C ALA A 363 -8.14 5.63 1.02
N PHE A 364 -6.84 5.46 1.24
CA PHE A 364 -5.84 6.45 0.84
C PHE A 364 -5.82 6.67 -0.68
N SER A 365 -5.98 5.60 -1.47
CA SER A 365 -5.98 5.69 -2.93
C SER A 365 -7.21 6.46 -3.44
N ILE A 366 -8.37 6.33 -2.80
CA ILE A 366 -9.56 7.15 -3.07
C ILE A 366 -9.24 8.62 -2.83
N ALA A 367 -8.72 8.95 -1.62
CA ALA A 367 -8.45 10.32 -1.21
C ALA A 367 -7.44 11.01 -2.15
N VAL A 368 -6.33 10.34 -2.46
CA VAL A 368 -5.29 10.91 -3.35
C VAL A 368 -5.77 11.06 -4.79
N LEU A 369 -6.52 10.08 -5.33
CA LEU A 369 -7.10 10.15 -6.67
C LEU A 369 -8.10 11.31 -6.78
N GLN A 370 -8.92 11.50 -5.77
CA GLN A 370 -9.92 12.56 -5.73
C GLN A 370 -9.27 13.94 -5.75
N LEU A 371 -8.22 14.15 -4.94
CA LEU A 371 -7.43 15.38 -4.95
C LEU A 371 -6.74 15.62 -6.29
N ALA A 372 -6.09 14.61 -6.85
CA ALA A 372 -5.42 14.73 -8.14
C ALA A 372 -6.42 15.10 -9.26
N THR A 373 -7.61 14.53 -9.23
CA THR A 373 -8.69 14.86 -10.18
C THR A 373 -9.16 16.29 -10.02
N GLN A 374 -9.43 16.74 -8.77
CA GLN A 374 -9.84 18.12 -8.49
C GLN A 374 -8.81 19.15 -8.96
N ILE A 375 -7.52 18.92 -8.69
CA ILE A 375 -6.42 19.81 -9.15
C ILE A 375 -6.38 19.86 -10.68
N THR A 376 -6.52 18.72 -11.35
CA THR A 376 -6.48 18.65 -12.82
C THR A 376 -7.68 19.35 -13.43
N ASP A 377 -8.88 19.18 -12.89
CA ASP A 377 -10.10 19.80 -13.40
C ASP A 377 -10.07 21.32 -13.18
N ALA A 378 -9.57 21.80 -12.03
CA ALA A 378 -9.39 23.21 -11.76
C ALA A 378 -8.41 23.87 -12.77
N ALA A 379 -7.29 23.20 -13.08
CA ALA A 379 -6.33 23.68 -14.06
C ALA A 379 -6.92 23.75 -15.48
N ARG A 380 -7.71 22.76 -15.88
CA ARG A 380 -8.42 22.76 -17.18
C ARG A 380 -9.43 23.88 -17.29
N SER A 381 -10.21 24.12 -16.24
CA SER A 381 -11.21 25.21 -16.19
C SER A 381 -10.54 26.59 -16.34
N GLN A 382 -9.41 26.82 -15.67
CA GLN A 382 -8.65 28.06 -15.81
C GLN A 382 -8.12 28.28 -17.25
N GLN A 383 -7.59 27.22 -17.88
CA GLN A 383 -7.14 27.30 -19.28
C GLN A 383 -8.27 27.56 -20.26
N ALA A 384 -9.46 27.01 -20.02
CA ALA A 384 -10.64 27.24 -20.86
C ALA A 384 -11.13 28.69 -20.77
N THR A 385 -11.00 29.35 -19.60
CA THR A 385 -11.41 30.75 -19.40
C THR A 385 -10.44 31.75 -20.04
N VAL A 386 -9.15 31.43 -20.07
CA VAL A 386 -8.10 32.31 -20.65
C VAL A 386 -8.10 32.30 -22.21
N ARG A 387 -8.44 31.16 -22.84
CA ARG A 387 -8.47 31.04 -24.31
C ARG A 387 -9.44 31.97 -25.05
N PRO A 388 -10.66 32.31 -24.54
CA PRO A 388 -11.55 33.24 -25.26
C PRO A 388 -11.05 34.69 -25.27
N GLN A 389 -10.30 35.15 -24.26
CA GLN A 389 -9.80 36.53 -24.21
C GLN A 389 -8.68 36.82 -25.21
N GLN A 390 -7.91 35.81 -25.62
CA GLN A 390 -6.86 35.96 -26.63
C GLN A 390 -7.38 35.98 -28.09
N ARG A 391 -8.67 35.68 -28.29
CA ARG A 391 -9.34 35.73 -29.62
C ARG A 391 -10.13 37.00 -29.91
N GLN A 392 -10.05 38.04 -29.07
CA GLN A 392 -10.54 39.33 -29.52
C GLN A 392 -9.68 39.79 -30.71
N PRO A 393 -10.26 40.01 -31.89
CA PRO A 393 -9.51 40.56 -33.01
C PRO A 393 -8.92 41.88 -32.57
N GLN A 394 -7.63 42.05 -32.70
CA GLN A 394 -7.06 43.39 -32.56
C GLN A 394 -7.87 44.33 -33.44
N PRO A 395 -8.34 45.48 -32.92
CA PRO A 395 -9.01 46.46 -33.76
C PRO A 395 -8.11 46.75 -34.93
N SER A 396 -8.62 46.55 -36.16
CA SER A 396 -7.91 46.87 -37.39
C SER A 396 -7.43 48.32 -37.28
N PRO A 397 -6.17 48.62 -37.61
CA PRO A 397 -5.69 49.99 -37.58
C PRO A 397 -6.58 50.87 -38.46
N PRO A 398 -6.91 52.10 -38.02
CA PRO A 398 -7.80 52.97 -38.74
C PRO A 398 -7.27 53.17 -40.21
N LYS A 399 -8.16 52.94 -41.17
CA LYS A 399 -7.87 52.98 -42.61
C LYS A 399 -7.57 54.38 -43.14
N ASP A 400 -7.52 55.42 -42.33
CA ASP A 400 -7.34 56.82 -42.75
C ASP A 400 -6.10 57.46 -42.10
N LEU A 401 -4.93 57.02 -42.53
CA LEU A 401 -3.72 57.85 -42.51
C LEU A 401 -3.19 57.95 -43.93
N ARG A 402 -3.74 58.93 -44.71
CA ARG A 402 -3.06 59.41 -45.90
C ARG A 402 -1.66 59.90 -45.50
N PRO A 403 -0.61 59.52 -46.25
CA PRO A 403 0.70 60.05 -45.92
C PRO A 403 0.71 61.53 -46.20
N LEU A 404 0.97 62.37 -45.21
CA LEU A 404 1.28 63.77 -45.34
C LEU A 404 2.56 63.87 -46.18
N ALA A 405 2.41 64.43 -47.41
CA ALA A 405 3.51 64.76 -48.31
C ALA A 405 4.39 65.80 -47.63
N TYR A 406 5.60 65.44 -47.26
CA TYR A 406 6.64 66.38 -46.86
C TYR A 406 7.20 67.07 -48.11
N PRO A 407 7.29 68.42 -48.14
CA PRO A 407 7.91 69.14 -49.25
C PRO A 407 9.44 68.89 -49.24
N ARG A 408 9.98 68.51 -50.37
CA ARG A 408 11.43 68.41 -50.61
C ARG A 408 12.07 69.77 -50.55
N GLY A 409 12.70 70.14 -49.46
CA GLY A 409 13.61 71.25 -49.32
C GLY A 409 15.00 70.85 -49.85
N ARG A 410 15.43 71.50 -50.94
CA ARG A 410 16.85 71.54 -51.42
C ARG A 410 17.67 72.27 -50.35
N VAL A 411 18.72 71.68 -49.89
CA VAL A 411 19.89 72.38 -49.39
C VAL A 411 21.11 71.67 -49.91
N ALA A 412 21.79 72.40 -50.82
CA ALA A 412 23.16 72.15 -51.21
C ALA A 412 24.07 72.70 -50.10
N GLY A 413 25.19 72.08 -49.89
CA GLY A 413 26.25 72.64 -49.04
C GLY A 413 27.37 71.64 -48.82
N ASN A 414 28.42 71.76 -49.65
CA ASN A 414 29.77 71.24 -49.41
C ASN A 414 30.22 71.43 -47.94
N PHE A 415 31.03 70.53 -47.41
CA PHE A 415 32.42 70.84 -46.99
C PHE A 415 33.15 69.55 -46.65
N ALA A 416 34.37 69.50 -47.22
CA ALA A 416 35.43 68.58 -46.94
C ALA A 416 35.95 68.72 -45.47
N GLU A 417 36.35 67.63 -44.84
CA GLU A 417 37.71 67.19 -44.47
C GLU A 417 37.57 65.80 -43.81
#